data_ad2378a43a43bf0bdd286b1923e76c8e
#
_entry.id   ad2378a43a43bf0bdd286b1923e76c8e
#
_cell.length_a   1.000
_cell.length_b   1.000
_cell.length_c   1.000
_cell.angle_alpha   90.00
_cell.angle_beta   90.00
_cell.angle_gamma   90.00
#
_symmetry.space_group_name_H-M   'P 1'
#
loop_
_entity.id
_entity.type
_entity.pdbx_description
1 polymer ?
#
loop_
_entity_poly.entity_id
_entity_poly.type
_entity_poly.pdbx_seq_one_letter_code
_entity_poly.pdbx_strand_id
1 'polypeptide(L)'
;MKKSVVVALAVMALAAAGCQKKEEAPKGMAPQGGMPAQQMPAGQPGGGDPHAGLKPQEVPAGVGHKGKVLQTMDAAGYTYVEVEEKGQKLWVAVMQTKVKVGDTVEFPDSPPMVNFQSKTLKRTFDKIIFAPGLRIS
;
A
#
# COMPACT_ATOMS: atom_id res chain seq x y z
N MET A 1 -1.22 5.19 -50.36
CA MET A 1 -0.77 6.59 -50.53
C MET A 1 -0.04 7.00 -49.29
N LYS A 2 1.25 7.24 -49.45
CA LYS A 2 2.21 7.60 -48.39
C LYS A 2 2.00 9.06 -47.98
N LYS A 3 1.98 9.36 -46.68
CA LYS A 3 2.33 10.69 -46.18
C LYS A 3 3.13 10.57 -44.91
N SER A 4 4.44 10.55 -45.11
CA SER A 4 5.45 10.83 -44.07
C SER A 4 5.33 12.32 -43.69
N VAL A 5 5.31 12.58 -42.41
CA VAL A 5 5.62 13.91 -41.88
C VAL A 5 6.73 13.74 -40.85
N VAL A 6 7.90 14.10 -41.31
CA VAL A 6 9.10 14.34 -40.49
C VAL A 6 8.98 15.76 -39.96
N VAL A 7 9.01 15.98 -38.69
CA VAL A 7 9.28 17.29 -38.07
C VAL A 7 10.32 17.15 -36.98
N ALA A 8 11.32 17.94 -37.22
CA ALA A 8 12.62 18.09 -36.63
C ALA A 8 12.66 18.50 -35.16
N LEU A 9 13.79 18.12 -34.58
CA LEU A 9 14.56 18.61 -33.44
C LEU A 9 14.26 20.05 -32.96
N ALA A 10 14.13 20.19 -31.64
CA ALA A 10 14.66 21.35 -30.92
C ALA A 10 15.22 20.90 -29.57
N VAL A 11 16.54 20.89 -29.51
CA VAL A 11 17.35 20.79 -28.28
C VAL A 11 17.29 22.15 -27.59
N MET A 12 16.87 22.22 -26.34
CA MET A 12 17.22 23.32 -25.44
C MET A 12 17.66 22.78 -24.08
N ALA A 13 18.95 22.80 -23.93
CA ALA A 13 19.64 22.71 -22.64
C ALA A 13 19.47 24.03 -21.90
N LEU A 14 18.91 24.00 -20.70
CA LEU A 14 19.11 25.07 -19.72
C LEU A 14 19.58 24.42 -18.41
N ALA A 15 20.86 24.62 -18.17
CA ALA A 15 21.47 24.46 -16.86
C ALA A 15 21.05 25.64 -15.98
N ALA A 16 20.45 25.35 -14.83
CA ALA A 16 20.32 26.33 -13.75
C ALA A 16 20.84 25.67 -12.47
N ALA A 17 22.05 26.05 -12.10
CA ALA A 17 22.61 25.89 -10.77
C ALA A 17 21.80 26.73 -9.80
N GLY A 18 21.14 26.12 -8.83
CA GLY A 18 20.40 26.76 -7.76
C GLY A 18 20.99 26.37 -6.41
N CYS A 19 21.59 27.34 -5.75
CA CYS A 19 22.30 27.29 -4.49
C CYS A 19 21.54 26.61 -3.36
N GLN A 20 22.25 25.74 -2.65
CA GLN A 20 21.93 25.31 -1.30
C GLN A 20 22.05 26.51 -0.35
N LYS A 21 20.98 26.92 0.26
CA LYS A 21 20.98 27.82 1.41
C LYS A 21 20.86 27.00 2.67
N LYS A 22 22.01 26.84 3.32
CA LYS A 22 22.15 26.29 4.65
C LYS A 22 21.68 27.36 5.61
N GLU A 23 20.52 27.18 6.25
CA GLU A 23 20.10 28.02 7.36
C GLU A 23 20.52 27.39 8.68
N GLU A 24 21.40 28.14 9.36
CA GLU A 24 21.85 27.89 10.72
C GLU A 24 20.71 28.09 11.71
N ALA A 25 20.61 27.17 12.67
CA ALA A 25 19.72 27.29 13.82
C ALA A 25 20.20 28.38 14.80
N PRO A 26 19.33 29.23 15.33
CA PRO A 26 19.69 30.11 16.44
C PRO A 26 19.73 29.35 17.76
N LYS A 27 20.86 29.44 18.43
CA LYS A 27 21.02 29.14 19.87
C LYS A 27 20.29 30.18 20.67
N GLY A 28 19.50 29.76 21.63
CA GLY A 28 19.08 30.66 22.68
C GLY A 28 17.94 30.17 23.55
N MET A 29 18.29 29.90 24.80
CA MET A 29 17.49 29.93 26.03
C MET A 29 16.59 28.76 26.38
N ALA A 30 17.10 28.01 27.37
CA ALA A 30 16.31 27.20 28.28
C ALA A 30 15.54 28.09 29.30
N PRO A 31 14.36 27.65 29.74
CA PRO A 31 14.07 27.71 31.16
C PRO A 31 13.84 26.34 31.77
N GLN A 32 14.39 26.21 32.95
CA GLN A 32 14.21 25.13 33.89
C GLN A 32 12.75 24.98 34.30
N GLY A 33 12.28 23.76 34.35
CA GLY A 33 11.03 23.36 34.95
C GLY A 33 11.02 21.85 35.07
N GLY A 34 11.43 21.34 36.24
CA GLY A 34 11.57 19.93 36.50
C GLY A 34 10.24 19.21 36.50
N MET A 35 10.19 18.09 35.76
CA MET A 35 9.29 16.97 36.03
C MET A 35 10.10 15.67 36.00
N PRO A 36 9.86 14.73 36.90
CA PRO A 36 10.68 13.54 37.05
C PRO A 36 10.53 12.67 35.80
N ALA A 37 11.66 12.35 35.21
CA ALA A 37 11.76 11.39 34.13
C ALA A 37 11.32 10.02 34.62
N GLN A 38 10.17 9.56 34.15
CA GLN A 38 9.87 8.15 34.17
C GLN A 38 10.76 7.50 33.10
N GLN A 39 11.69 6.69 33.58
CA GLN A 39 12.53 5.83 32.73
C GLN A 39 11.63 4.92 31.91
N MET A 40 11.49 5.26 30.63
CA MET A 40 11.06 4.28 29.66
C MET A 40 12.24 3.33 29.40
N PRO A 41 12.05 2.02 29.50
CA PRO A 41 13.09 1.08 29.14
C PRO A 41 13.41 1.29 27.66
N ALA A 42 14.71 1.45 27.37
CA ALA A 42 15.25 1.53 26.02
C ALA A 42 14.87 0.25 25.26
N GLY A 43 13.82 0.35 24.44
CA GLY A 43 13.46 -0.70 23.49
C GLY A 43 14.52 -0.75 22.39
N GLN A 44 15.09 -1.91 22.23
CA GLN A 44 16.05 -2.28 21.21
C GLN A 44 15.63 -1.81 19.81
N PRO A 45 16.56 -1.36 18.97
CA PRO A 45 16.32 -1.22 17.54
C PRO A 45 16.38 -2.61 16.91
N GLY A 46 15.33 -3.38 17.08
CA GLY A 46 15.08 -4.57 16.31
C GLY A 46 14.34 -4.16 15.05
N GLY A 47 15.00 -4.20 13.88
CA GLY A 47 14.35 -4.14 12.59
C GLY A 47 13.48 -5.39 12.40
N GLY A 48 12.37 -5.48 13.12
CA GLY A 48 11.32 -6.46 12.95
C GLY A 48 10.27 -5.83 12.04
N ASP A 49 9.89 -6.58 11.02
CA ASP A 49 8.71 -6.31 10.20
C ASP A 49 7.52 -5.99 11.13
N PRO A 50 6.89 -4.82 11.04
CA PRO A 50 5.78 -4.45 11.93
C PRO A 50 4.58 -5.40 11.83
N HIS A 51 4.62 -6.35 10.91
CA HIS A 51 3.60 -7.37 10.67
C HIS A 51 4.05 -8.80 11.01
N ALA A 52 5.29 -8.98 11.51
CA ALA A 52 5.78 -10.30 11.94
C ALA A 52 5.03 -10.77 13.19
N GLY A 53 3.99 -11.54 13.00
CA GLY A 53 3.19 -12.15 14.07
C GLY A 53 1.68 -12.00 13.93
N LEU A 54 1.20 -11.21 12.99
CA LEU A 54 -0.23 -11.17 12.68
C LEU A 54 -0.57 -12.40 11.82
N LYS A 55 -1.26 -13.36 12.41
CA LYS A 55 -1.80 -14.49 11.66
C LYS A 55 -3.02 -14.02 10.86
N PRO A 56 -3.21 -14.48 9.61
CA PRO A 56 -4.45 -14.25 8.89
C PRO A 56 -5.64 -14.67 9.75
N GLN A 57 -6.61 -13.80 9.92
CA GLN A 57 -7.83 -14.17 10.65
C GLN A 57 -8.63 -15.15 9.80
N GLU A 58 -9.07 -16.24 10.44
CA GLU A 58 -9.98 -17.18 9.80
C GLU A 58 -11.31 -16.48 9.54
N VAL A 59 -11.74 -16.46 8.29
CA VAL A 59 -13.01 -15.89 7.87
C VAL A 59 -14.09 -16.95 7.95
N PRO A 60 -15.18 -16.74 8.71
CA PRO A 60 -16.30 -17.65 8.72
C PRO A 60 -16.91 -17.82 7.33
N ALA A 61 -17.41 -19.02 7.04
CA ALA A 61 -18.08 -19.29 5.78
C ALA A 61 -19.39 -18.49 5.64
N GLY A 62 -19.65 -17.96 4.44
CA GLY A 62 -20.93 -17.32 4.11
C GLY A 62 -21.14 -15.91 4.63
N VAL A 63 -20.08 -15.25 5.09
CA VAL A 63 -20.14 -13.86 5.58
C VAL A 63 -19.35 -12.96 4.63
N GLY A 64 -20.02 -11.93 4.08
CA GLY A 64 -19.41 -10.92 3.22
C GLY A 64 -19.45 -11.26 1.74
N HIS A 65 -18.31 -11.12 1.09
CA HIS A 65 -18.13 -11.28 -0.34
C HIS A 65 -17.66 -12.68 -0.71
N LYS A 66 -18.13 -13.19 -1.84
CA LYS A 66 -17.68 -14.45 -2.44
C LYS A 66 -17.50 -14.28 -3.93
N GLY A 67 -16.33 -14.64 -4.43
CA GLY A 67 -16.08 -14.53 -5.86
C GLY A 67 -14.87 -15.33 -6.34
N LYS A 68 -14.71 -15.35 -7.66
CA LYS A 68 -13.62 -16.05 -8.34
C LYS A 68 -12.43 -15.12 -8.52
N VAL A 69 -11.24 -15.60 -8.22
CA VAL A 69 -9.99 -14.88 -8.40
C VAL A 69 -9.65 -14.75 -9.89
N LEU A 70 -9.57 -13.54 -10.37
CA LEU A 70 -9.14 -13.20 -11.75
C LEU A 70 -7.66 -12.87 -11.81
N GLN A 71 -7.13 -12.19 -10.80
CA GLN A 71 -5.74 -11.78 -10.71
C GLN A 71 -5.29 -11.74 -9.26
N THR A 72 -4.02 -12.05 -9.02
CA THR A 72 -3.41 -11.93 -7.69
C THR A 72 -1.99 -11.37 -7.81
N MET A 73 -1.56 -10.58 -6.83
CA MET A 73 -0.22 -10.02 -6.74
C MET A 73 0.16 -9.74 -5.30
N ASP A 74 1.41 -10.00 -4.94
CA ASP A 74 1.92 -9.75 -3.60
C ASP A 74 2.77 -8.47 -3.60
N ALA A 75 2.54 -7.61 -2.62
CA ALA A 75 3.33 -6.41 -2.41
C ALA A 75 3.26 -5.92 -0.97
N ALA A 76 4.39 -5.52 -0.41
CA ALA A 76 4.49 -4.89 0.91
C ALA A 76 3.81 -5.68 2.05
N GLY A 77 3.90 -7.01 2.04
CA GLY A 77 3.28 -7.88 3.05
C GLY A 77 1.77 -8.11 2.88
N TYR A 78 1.22 -7.69 1.75
CA TYR A 78 -0.18 -7.92 1.38
C TYR A 78 -0.29 -8.71 0.09
N THR A 79 -1.35 -9.50 -0.01
CA THR A 79 -1.81 -10.10 -1.27
C THR A 79 -3.01 -9.30 -1.77
N TYR A 80 -2.85 -8.72 -2.96
CA TYR A 80 -3.91 -8.00 -3.68
C TYR A 80 -4.58 -8.97 -4.64
N VAL A 81 -5.88 -9.07 -4.57
CA VAL A 81 -6.67 -10.02 -5.35
C VAL A 81 -7.78 -9.30 -6.08
N GLU A 82 -7.85 -9.47 -7.40
CA GLU A 82 -9.02 -9.08 -8.19
C GLU A 82 -10.00 -10.24 -8.21
N VAL A 83 -11.20 -10.00 -7.72
CA VAL A 83 -12.26 -11.00 -7.57
C VAL A 83 -13.44 -10.62 -8.44
N GLU A 84 -14.02 -11.59 -9.12
CA GLU A 84 -15.30 -11.44 -9.82
C GLU A 84 -16.42 -11.94 -8.92
N GLU A 85 -17.28 -11.02 -8.50
CA GLU A 85 -18.49 -11.29 -7.76
C GLU A 85 -19.71 -10.82 -8.55
N LYS A 86 -20.63 -11.72 -8.86
CA LYS A 86 -21.88 -11.40 -9.59
C LYS A 86 -21.66 -10.57 -10.88
N GLY A 87 -20.59 -10.86 -11.62
CA GLY A 87 -20.23 -10.15 -12.85
C GLY A 87 -19.54 -8.79 -12.65
N GLN A 88 -19.24 -8.42 -11.41
CA GLN A 88 -18.50 -7.21 -11.09
C GLN A 88 -17.08 -7.55 -10.59
N LYS A 89 -16.12 -6.71 -10.97
CA LYS A 89 -14.74 -6.84 -10.52
C LYS A 89 -14.53 -6.01 -9.27
N LEU A 90 -13.92 -6.62 -8.27
CA LEU A 90 -13.64 -6.02 -6.99
C LEU A 90 -12.19 -6.32 -6.58
N TRP A 91 -11.47 -5.30 -6.13
CA TRP A 91 -10.15 -5.48 -5.54
C TRP A 91 -10.25 -5.66 -4.03
N VAL A 92 -9.56 -6.67 -3.52
CA VAL A 92 -9.37 -6.88 -2.09
C VAL A 92 -7.89 -7.03 -1.78
N ALA A 93 -7.45 -6.38 -0.70
CA ALA A 93 -6.13 -6.53 -0.13
C ALA A 93 -6.26 -7.21 1.23
N VAL A 94 -5.52 -8.28 1.42
CA VAL A 94 -5.45 -9.04 2.68
C VAL A 94 -4.00 -9.19 3.09
N MET A 95 -3.76 -9.57 4.33
CA MET A 95 -2.43 -9.99 4.75
C MET A 95 -1.93 -11.13 3.86
N GLN A 96 -0.61 -11.17 3.63
CA GLN A 96 0.00 -12.10 2.70
C GLN A 96 -0.55 -13.53 2.85
N THR A 97 -1.19 -14.00 1.78
CA THR A 97 -1.91 -15.28 1.75
C THR A 97 -1.71 -15.94 0.39
N LYS A 98 -1.54 -17.26 0.36
CA LYS A 98 -1.39 -18.00 -0.89
C LYS A 98 -2.74 -18.17 -1.57
N VAL A 99 -2.93 -17.44 -2.66
CA VAL A 99 -4.13 -17.49 -3.51
C VAL A 99 -3.72 -17.64 -4.97
N LYS A 100 -4.48 -18.39 -5.75
CA LYS A 100 -4.23 -18.61 -7.16
C LYS A 100 -5.38 -18.08 -8.01
N VAL A 101 -5.06 -17.69 -9.23
CA VAL A 101 -6.07 -17.37 -10.25
C VAL A 101 -6.96 -18.60 -10.48
N GLY A 102 -8.26 -18.39 -10.45
CA GLY A 102 -9.27 -19.44 -10.58
C GLY A 102 -9.82 -19.97 -9.25
N ASP A 103 -9.16 -19.70 -8.13
CA ASP A 103 -9.69 -20.03 -6.81
C ASP A 103 -10.99 -19.26 -6.54
N THR A 104 -11.86 -19.85 -5.74
CA THR A 104 -13.01 -19.14 -5.18
C THR A 104 -12.66 -18.69 -3.79
N VAL A 105 -12.83 -17.41 -3.50
CA VAL A 105 -12.48 -16.83 -2.21
C VAL A 105 -13.69 -16.19 -1.54
N GLU A 106 -13.68 -16.24 -0.22
CA GLU A 106 -14.66 -15.56 0.63
C GLU A 106 -13.91 -14.62 1.58
N PHE A 107 -14.41 -13.41 1.76
CA PHE A 107 -13.83 -12.42 2.67
C PHE A 107 -14.93 -11.54 3.27
N PRO A 108 -14.75 -11.04 4.52
CA PRO A 108 -15.75 -10.23 5.18
C PRO A 108 -15.93 -8.89 4.47
N ASP A 109 -17.13 -8.36 4.54
CA ASP A 109 -17.40 -6.99 4.10
C ASP A 109 -16.63 -6.00 4.97
N SER A 110 -16.00 -5.04 4.31
CA SER A 110 -15.25 -3.97 4.97
C SER A 110 -15.40 -2.69 4.15
N PRO A 111 -15.33 -1.53 4.78
CA PRO A 111 -15.44 -0.25 4.08
C PRO A 111 -14.40 -0.14 2.96
N PRO A 112 -14.85 0.12 1.72
CA PRO A 112 -13.92 0.27 0.61
C PRO A 112 -13.15 1.58 0.71
N MET A 113 -11.86 1.53 0.35
CA MET A 113 -11.06 2.71 0.08
C MET A 113 -11.17 3.07 -1.40
N VAL A 114 -11.38 4.35 -1.68
CA VAL A 114 -11.44 4.87 -3.04
C VAL A 114 -10.14 5.61 -3.38
N ASN A 115 -9.75 5.55 -4.65
CA ASN A 115 -8.52 6.18 -5.16
C ASN A 115 -7.26 5.80 -4.36
N PHE A 116 -7.17 4.53 -3.96
CA PHE A 116 -6.01 4.04 -3.21
C PHE A 116 -4.79 3.90 -4.11
N GLN A 117 -3.73 4.63 -3.79
CA GLN A 117 -2.47 4.57 -4.51
C GLN A 117 -1.46 3.65 -3.81
N SER A 118 -1.16 2.52 -4.42
CA SER A 118 -0.08 1.64 -3.97
C SER A 118 1.25 2.09 -4.57
N LYS A 119 2.14 2.59 -3.74
CA LYS A 119 3.49 3.01 -4.16
C LYS A 119 4.34 1.82 -4.60
N THR A 120 4.18 0.68 -3.96
CA THR A 120 4.93 -0.55 -4.25
C THR A 120 4.51 -1.15 -5.59
N LEU A 121 3.21 -1.19 -5.87
CA LEU A 121 2.68 -1.69 -7.14
C LEU A 121 2.68 -0.61 -8.24
N LYS A 122 3.00 0.65 -7.90
CA LYS A 122 2.92 1.81 -8.80
C LYS A 122 1.56 1.89 -9.52
N ARG A 123 0.51 1.57 -8.80
CA ARG A 123 -0.85 1.47 -9.32
C ARG A 123 -1.85 2.17 -8.40
N THR A 124 -2.85 2.81 -8.99
CA THR A 124 -4.01 3.36 -8.29
C THR A 124 -5.20 2.43 -8.49
N PHE A 125 -5.89 2.13 -7.41
CA PHE A 125 -7.13 1.37 -7.40
C PHE A 125 -8.29 2.33 -7.17
N ASP A 126 -9.25 2.35 -8.09
CA ASP A 126 -10.44 3.20 -7.97
C ASP A 126 -11.23 2.84 -6.71
N LYS A 127 -11.32 1.54 -6.44
CA LYS A 127 -11.98 0.98 -5.27
C LYS A 127 -11.25 -0.29 -4.84
N ILE A 128 -10.91 -0.39 -3.56
CA ILE A 128 -10.29 -1.57 -2.96
C ILE A 128 -10.80 -1.79 -1.54
N ILE A 129 -11.01 -3.03 -1.16
CA ILE A 129 -11.40 -3.44 0.21
C ILE A 129 -10.16 -3.97 0.92
N PHE A 130 -9.88 -3.47 2.12
CA PHE A 130 -8.88 -4.06 3.00
C PHE A 130 -9.59 -4.98 3.98
N ALA A 131 -9.47 -6.28 3.76
CA ALA A 131 -10.08 -7.29 4.62
C ALA A 131 -9.05 -7.88 5.59
N PRO A 132 -9.47 -8.30 6.79
CA PRO A 132 -8.57 -8.91 7.78
C PRO A 132 -8.03 -10.28 7.33
N GLY A 133 -8.68 -10.91 6.38
CA GLY A 133 -8.29 -12.18 5.78
C GLY A 133 -9.25 -12.61 4.68
N LEU A 134 -8.90 -13.70 4.01
CA LEU A 134 -9.77 -14.39 3.07
C LEU A 134 -9.68 -15.90 3.26
N ARG A 135 -10.71 -16.61 2.86
CA ARG A 135 -10.81 -18.05 2.84
C ARG A 135 -10.94 -18.54 1.40
N ILE A 136 -10.23 -19.60 1.07
CA ILE A 136 -10.42 -20.31 -0.20
C ILE A 136 -11.50 -21.37 0.01
N SER A 137 -12.52 -21.37 -0.84
CA SER A 137 -13.66 -22.32 -0.80
C SER A 137 -13.46 -23.46 -1.78
#